data_24dce41401c07c90978fef97a5c93c15
#
_entry.id   24dce41401c07c90978fef97a5c93c15
#
_cell.length_a   1.000
_cell.length_b   1.000
_cell.length_c   1.000
_cell.angle_alpha   90.00
_cell.angle_beta   90.00
_cell.angle_gamma   90.00
#
_symmetry.space_group_name_H-M   'P 1'
#
loop_
_entity.id
_entity.type
_entity.pdbx_description
1 polymer ?
#
loop_
_entity_poly.entity_id
_entity_poly.type
_entity_poly.pdbx_seq_one_letter_code
_entity_poly.pdbx_strand_id
1 'polypeptide(L)'
;MVRSALRSLSSVAICVASVTVATAWSDAARGAAPQSQKSTAQPAGDATLEIQILLDRAGFSPGEIDGRSGANTSRAIAAFETARRIQAGDQAALLEALGRGKFDVLVPYTITAEDAGGPFTPSIPKDLMEQSKLPALNFASVIEALGEAFHASPDLLRRLNPNARFVEGETIQVPNVAGGGTVATPPSDTRVVISKEASVAIVYDGTGKVIFHAPVTSGSERDPLPIGTWAVTAVIKNPTFNYNPELFWDADPSHAKAKIPAGPNGPVGIVWIDISKEHYGVHGTPEPGRIGYTSSHGCVRLTNWDAARLAALVKKGTPVVFEQ
;
A
#
# COMPACT_ATOMS: atom_id res chain seq x y z
N MET A 1 55.86 60.43 -15.14
CA MET A 1 55.24 61.42 -14.21
C MET A 1 53.80 61.36 -14.24
N VAL A 2 53.15 61.45 -13.09
CA VAL A 2 51.73 61.67 -12.74
C VAL A 2 50.95 60.40 -12.40
N ARG A 3 50.95 60.05 -11.15
CA ARG A 3 49.94 59.90 -10.03
C ARG A 3 48.55 59.39 -10.40
N SER A 4 48.23 58.19 -10.00
CA SER A 4 47.45 57.79 -8.84
C SER A 4 46.02 58.44 -8.67
N ALA A 5 44.96 57.66 -8.76
CA ALA A 5 43.77 57.79 -7.89
C ALA A 5 43.03 56.48 -7.80
N LEU A 6 43.10 55.84 -6.63
CA LEU A 6 42.19 54.80 -6.19
C LEU A 6 40.78 55.37 -6.04
N ARG A 7 39.76 54.67 -6.56
CA ARG A 7 38.40 54.74 -6.05
C ARG A 7 37.89 53.33 -5.75
N SER A 8 37.63 53.13 -4.47
CA SER A 8 36.98 51.99 -3.91
C SER A 8 35.54 51.90 -4.41
N LEU A 9 35.15 50.75 -4.95
CA LEU A 9 33.77 50.39 -5.19
C LEU A 9 33.38 49.27 -4.23
N SER A 10 32.51 49.60 -3.30
CA SER A 10 31.91 48.69 -2.34
C SER A 10 31.03 47.67 -3.08
N SER A 11 31.38 46.39 -2.95
CA SER A 11 30.58 45.28 -3.44
C SER A 11 29.41 45.05 -2.49
N VAL A 12 28.22 45.32 -2.95
CA VAL A 12 26.98 44.90 -2.29
C VAL A 12 26.74 43.42 -2.65
N ALA A 13 26.94 42.56 -1.68
CA ALA A 13 26.58 41.14 -1.80
C ALA A 13 25.06 40.99 -1.65
N ILE A 14 24.39 40.68 -2.75
CA ILE A 14 22.98 40.27 -2.74
C ILE A 14 22.95 38.79 -2.37
N CYS A 15 22.59 38.47 -1.11
CA CYS A 15 22.23 37.11 -0.71
C CYS A 15 20.88 36.73 -1.34
N VAL A 16 20.93 35.92 -2.39
CA VAL A 16 19.73 35.20 -2.89
C VAL A 16 19.49 34.02 -1.96
N ALA A 17 18.53 34.15 -1.08
CA ALA A 17 18.06 33.04 -0.27
C ALA A 17 17.23 32.11 -1.17
N SER A 18 17.81 30.99 -1.54
CA SER A 18 17.10 29.89 -2.19
C SER A 18 16.22 29.21 -1.14
N VAL A 19 14.91 29.44 -1.21
CA VAL A 19 13.93 28.69 -0.41
C VAL A 19 13.75 27.32 -1.07
N THR A 20 14.47 26.34 -0.58
CA THR A 20 14.16 24.94 -0.86
C THR A 20 12.99 24.54 0.00
N VAL A 21 11.82 24.45 -0.58
CA VAL A 21 10.67 23.80 0.04
C VAL A 21 10.93 22.29 0.03
N ALA A 22 11.55 21.80 1.09
CA ALA A 22 11.58 20.39 1.38
C ALA A 22 10.22 20.03 2.01
N THR A 23 9.37 19.39 1.25
CA THR A 23 8.19 18.70 1.81
C THR A 23 8.68 17.48 2.57
N ALA A 24 9.07 17.71 3.82
CA ALA A 24 9.27 16.64 4.78
C ALA A 24 7.88 16.15 5.21
N TRP A 25 7.54 14.92 4.85
CA TRP A 25 6.53 14.17 5.55
C TRP A 25 7.11 13.91 6.94
N SER A 26 6.72 14.74 7.89
CA SER A 26 7.16 14.61 9.28
C SER A 26 6.50 13.39 9.90
N ASP A 27 7.32 12.51 10.48
CA ASP A 27 6.96 11.56 11.52
C ASP A 27 6.30 12.29 12.71
N ALA A 28 5.05 12.68 12.58
CA ALA A 28 4.26 13.33 13.63
C ALA A 28 3.55 12.31 14.53
N ALA A 29 4.15 11.14 14.75
CA ALA A 29 3.66 10.16 15.71
C ALA A 29 4.59 10.07 16.94
N ARG A 30 5.10 11.20 17.45
CA ARG A 30 5.78 11.26 18.76
C ARG A 30 5.12 12.29 19.65
N GLY A 31 3.88 11.98 20.07
CA GLY A 31 3.20 12.65 21.16
C GLY A 31 2.92 11.67 22.27
N ALA A 32 3.57 11.87 23.43
CA ALA A 32 3.28 11.32 24.75
C ALA A 32 2.73 9.90 24.84
N ALA A 33 3.53 8.96 25.33
CA ALA A 33 3.07 7.63 25.73
C ALA A 33 1.90 7.76 26.74
N PRO A 34 0.70 7.26 26.44
CA PRO A 34 -0.35 7.16 27.43
C PRO A 34 0.00 6.05 28.40
N GLN A 35 -0.09 6.34 29.67
CA GLN A 35 0.01 5.35 30.75
C GLN A 35 -1.03 4.24 30.51
N SER A 36 -0.57 2.99 30.50
CA SER A 36 -1.36 1.78 30.40
C SER A 36 -2.45 1.75 31.49
N GLN A 37 -3.65 2.19 31.13
CA GLN A 37 -4.85 1.77 31.85
C GLN A 37 -5.24 0.41 31.25
N LYS A 38 -5.21 -0.63 32.07
CA LYS A 38 -5.78 -1.94 31.75
C LYS A 38 -7.22 -1.73 31.28
N SER A 39 -7.42 -1.83 29.97
CA SER A 39 -8.73 -1.78 29.35
C SER A 39 -9.56 -2.94 29.84
N THR A 40 -10.68 -2.63 30.48
CA THR A 40 -11.74 -3.58 30.82
C THR A 40 -12.35 -4.16 29.55
N ALA A 41 -12.36 -5.49 29.49
CA ALA A 41 -13.16 -6.33 28.58
C ALA A 41 -13.32 -5.79 27.14
N GLN A 42 -12.35 -6.14 26.31
CA GLN A 42 -12.53 -6.18 24.85
C GLN A 42 -13.78 -7.01 24.56
N PRO A 43 -14.82 -6.51 23.87
CA PRO A 43 -15.85 -7.37 23.32
C PRO A 43 -15.08 -8.43 22.53
N ALA A 44 -15.47 -9.72 22.68
CA ALA A 44 -14.76 -10.83 22.08
C ALA A 44 -14.53 -10.50 20.59
N GLY A 45 -13.40 -9.83 20.32
CA GLY A 45 -13.02 -9.39 18.99
C GLY A 45 -12.95 -10.65 18.16
N ASP A 46 -13.63 -10.69 17.06
CA ASP A 46 -13.61 -11.77 16.11
C ASP A 46 -12.17 -12.28 16.02
N ALA A 47 -11.94 -13.54 16.40
CA ALA A 47 -10.61 -14.15 16.38
C ALA A 47 -9.95 -14.01 15.01
N THR A 48 -10.77 -13.92 13.96
CA THR A 48 -10.32 -13.64 12.59
C THR A 48 -9.74 -12.24 12.46
N LEU A 49 -10.37 -11.23 13.04
CA LEU A 49 -9.87 -9.84 13.01
C LEU A 49 -8.52 -9.74 13.72
N GLU A 50 -8.38 -10.36 14.90
CA GLU A 50 -7.10 -10.42 15.60
C GLU A 50 -6.01 -11.05 14.73
N ILE A 51 -6.29 -12.21 14.12
CA ILE A 51 -5.34 -12.90 13.25
C ILE A 51 -4.96 -12.04 12.04
N GLN A 52 -5.92 -11.39 11.37
CA GLN A 52 -5.66 -10.53 10.22
C GLN A 52 -4.71 -9.39 10.60
N ILE A 53 -4.96 -8.70 11.72
CA ILE A 53 -4.12 -7.59 12.18
C ILE A 53 -2.71 -8.09 12.52
N LEU A 54 -2.60 -9.21 13.23
CA LEU A 54 -1.31 -9.77 13.63
C LEU A 54 -0.49 -10.24 12.41
N LEU A 55 -1.12 -10.86 11.41
CA LEU A 55 -0.49 -11.25 10.16
C LEU A 55 0.01 -10.04 9.37
N ASP A 56 -0.83 -9.00 9.22
CA ASP A 56 -0.45 -7.77 8.54
C ASP A 56 0.79 -7.12 9.18
N ARG A 57 0.81 -7.03 10.51
CA ARG A 57 1.97 -6.55 11.29
C ARG A 57 3.21 -7.40 11.11
N ALA A 58 3.07 -8.70 10.91
CA ALA A 58 4.18 -9.63 10.68
C ALA A 58 4.73 -9.59 9.25
N GLY A 59 4.14 -8.78 8.35
CA GLY A 59 4.49 -8.69 6.94
C GLY A 59 3.88 -9.80 6.08
N PHE A 60 2.88 -10.51 6.61
CA PHE A 60 2.09 -11.51 5.90
C PHE A 60 0.67 -10.98 5.69
N SER A 61 0.54 -10.06 4.74
CA SER A 61 -0.72 -9.36 4.50
C SER A 61 -1.87 -10.32 4.18
N PRO A 62 -3.03 -10.18 4.83
CA PRO A 62 -4.26 -10.85 4.43
C PRO A 62 -5.00 -10.11 3.31
N GLY A 63 -4.43 -9.03 2.76
CA GLY A 63 -5.13 -8.05 1.94
C GLY A 63 -5.94 -7.08 2.80
N GLU A 64 -7.17 -6.77 2.40
CA GLU A 64 -8.05 -5.89 3.18
C GLU A 64 -8.48 -6.58 4.48
N ILE A 65 -8.23 -5.91 5.61
CA ILE A 65 -8.67 -6.35 6.94
C ILE A 65 -10.16 -6.05 7.06
N ASP A 66 -10.98 -7.10 7.11
CA ASP A 66 -12.43 -6.99 7.16
C ASP A 66 -13.08 -7.75 8.34
N GLY A 67 -12.28 -8.50 9.12
CA GLY A 67 -12.73 -9.35 10.23
C GLY A 67 -13.50 -10.60 9.78
N ARG A 68 -13.40 -10.99 8.50
CA ARG A 68 -14.09 -12.16 7.93
C ARG A 68 -13.08 -13.21 7.50
N SER A 69 -13.43 -14.48 7.70
CA SER A 69 -12.64 -15.58 7.18
C SER A 69 -12.72 -15.62 5.66
N GLY A 70 -11.57 -15.85 5.00
CA GLY A 70 -11.52 -15.90 3.55
C GLY A 70 -10.22 -16.54 3.03
N ALA A 71 -10.17 -16.77 1.72
CA ALA A 71 -9.03 -17.41 1.08
C ALA A 71 -7.72 -16.65 1.32
N ASN A 72 -7.72 -15.31 1.27
CA ASN A 72 -6.54 -14.50 1.49
C ASN A 72 -5.98 -14.66 2.91
N THR A 73 -6.85 -14.61 3.93
CA THR A 73 -6.45 -14.87 5.32
C THR A 73 -5.86 -16.28 5.47
N SER A 74 -6.50 -17.29 4.86
CA SER A 74 -5.99 -18.67 4.89
C SER A 74 -4.61 -18.82 4.22
N ARG A 75 -4.39 -18.15 3.09
CA ARG A 75 -3.08 -18.11 2.40
C ARG A 75 -2.01 -17.46 3.28
N ALA A 76 -2.35 -16.32 3.91
CA ALA A 76 -1.43 -15.60 4.80
C ALA A 76 -1.04 -16.44 6.03
N ILE A 77 -2.01 -17.16 6.64
CA ILE A 77 -1.76 -18.11 7.74
C ILE A 77 -0.79 -19.21 7.28
N ALA A 78 -1.11 -19.90 6.19
CA ALA A 78 -0.30 -21.00 5.68
C ALA A 78 1.13 -20.57 5.33
N ALA A 79 1.26 -19.37 4.72
CA ALA A 79 2.56 -18.79 4.41
C ALA A 79 3.37 -18.47 5.68
N PHE A 80 2.71 -17.91 6.71
CA PHE A 80 3.37 -17.60 7.98
C PHE A 80 3.78 -18.88 8.72
N GLU A 81 2.88 -19.87 8.83
CA GLU A 81 3.16 -21.18 9.43
C GLU A 81 4.38 -21.84 8.76
N THR A 82 4.41 -21.88 7.42
CA THR A 82 5.52 -22.40 6.63
C THR A 82 6.82 -21.63 6.92
N ALA A 83 6.78 -20.31 6.87
CA ALA A 83 7.95 -19.45 7.08
C ALA A 83 8.51 -19.54 8.51
N ARG A 84 7.68 -19.87 9.48
CA ARG A 84 8.04 -20.03 10.90
C ARG A 84 8.20 -21.47 11.35
N ARG A 85 7.99 -22.46 10.45
CA ARG A 85 8.03 -23.91 10.73
C ARG A 85 7.03 -24.31 11.83
N ILE A 86 5.86 -23.72 11.80
CA ILE A 86 4.74 -24.05 12.69
C ILE A 86 3.96 -25.18 12.02
N GLN A 87 3.49 -26.15 12.81
CA GLN A 87 2.62 -27.20 12.29
C GLN A 87 1.28 -26.58 11.82
N ALA A 88 0.86 -26.91 10.61
CA ALA A 88 -0.39 -26.39 10.05
C ALA A 88 -1.58 -26.68 10.98
N GLY A 89 -2.34 -25.64 11.30
CA GLY A 89 -3.50 -25.71 12.19
C GLY A 89 -3.18 -25.67 13.69
N ASP A 90 -1.93 -25.55 14.10
CA ASP A 90 -1.59 -25.25 15.50
C ASP A 90 -1.83 -23.76 15.80
N GLN A 91 -3.09 -23.47 16.14
CA GLN A 91 -3.52 -22.09 16.41
C GLN A 91 -2.81 -21.47 17.61
N ALA A 92 -2.42 -22.28 18.62
CA ALA A 92 -1.73 -21.76 19.79
C ALA A 92 -0.32 -21.30 19.42
N ALA A 93 0.45 -22.13 18.71
CA ALA A 93 1.78 -21.79 18.23
C ALA A 93 1.74 -20.62 17.20
N LEU A 94 0.73 -20.59 16.34
CA LEU A 94 0.51 -19.48 15.39
C LEU A 94 0.37 -18.14 16.13
N LEU A 95 -0.54 -18.07 17.09
CA LEU A 95 -0.83 -16.83 17.84
C LEU A 95 0.34 -16.40 18.72
N GLU A 96 1.04 -17.33 19.33
CA GLU A 96 2.28 -17.05 20.07
C GLU A 96 3.35 -16.47 19.16
N ALA A 97 3.61 -17.09 18.00
CA ALA A 97 4.61 -16.63 17.04
C ALA A 97 4.23 -15.26 16.42
N LEU A 98 2.95 -14.99 16.23
CA LEU A 98 2.42 -13.69 15.81
C LEU A 98 2.52 -12.63 16.91
N GLY A 99 2.84 -13.02 18.15
CA GLY A 99 3.01 -12.10 19.28
C GLY A 99 1.70 -11.67 19.93
N ARG A 100 0.70 -12.54 19.98
CA ARG A 100 -0.56 -12.30 20.69
C ARG A 100 -0.29 -11.82 22.13
N GLY A 101 -1.01 -10.76 22.53
CA GLY A 101 -0.88 -10.16 23.86
C GLY A 101 0.34 -9.26 24.08
N LYS A 102 1.21 -9.07 23.09
CA LYS A 102 2.35 -8.14 23.16
C LYS A 102 1.96 -6.69 22.89
N PHE A 103 0.82 -6.46 22.23
CA PHE A 103 0.26 -5.15 21.91
C PHE A 103 -1.24 -5.26 21.67
N ASP A 104 -1.94 -4.13 21.79
CA ASP A 104 -3.36 -4.05 21.49
C ASP A 104 -3.57 -4.15 19.97
N VAL A 105 -4.47 -5.03 19.52
CA VAL A 105 -4.79 -5.21 18.09
C VAL A 105 -5.69 -4.10 17.55
N LEU A 106 -6.47 -3.46 18.42
CA LEU A 106 -7.23 -2.24 18.13
C LEU A 106 -6.70 -1.11 18.98
N VAL A 107 -6.60 0.07 18.40
CA VAL A 107 -6.11 1.27 19.10
C VAL A 107 -7.04 2.46 18.84
N PRO A 108 -7.16 3.39 19.80
CA PRO A 108 -7.86 4.64 19.57
C PRO A 108 -7.05 5.51 18.60
N TYR A 109 -7.74 6.14 17.66
CA TYR A 109 -7.19 7.12 16.71
C TYR A 109 -8.07 8.35 16.68
N THR A 110 -7.49 9.53 16.84
CA THR A 110 -8.21 10.79 16.71
C THR A 110 -8.05 11.30 15.28
N ILE A 111 -9.16 11.42 14.56
CA ILE A 111 -9.20 11.91 13.17
C ILE A 111 -8.64 13.32 13.13
N THR A 112 -7.61 13.55 12.37
CA THR A 112 -6.94 14.83 12.23
C THR A 112 -7.65 15.76 11.25
N ALA A 113 -7.30 17.04 11.28
CA ALA A 113 -7.75 18.00 10.26
C ALA A 113 -7.26 17.60 8.85
N GLU A 114 -6.08 16.97 8.73
CA GLU A 114 -5.54 16.47 7.47
C GLU A 114 -6.38 15.31 6.93
N ASP A 115 -6.75 14.35 7.77
CA ASP A 115 -7.62 13.23 7.38
C ASP A 115 -8.99 13.72 6.89
N ALA A 116 -9.56 14.70 7.57
CA ALA A 116 -10.89 15.23 7.28
C ALA A 116 -10.90 16.26 6.13
N GLY A 117 -9.74 16.90 5.86
CA GLY A 117 -9.63 18.01 4.93
C GLY A 117 -9.55 17.63 3.45
N GLY A 118 -9.21 16.37 3.14
CA GLY A 118 -9.04 15.91 1.76
C GLY A 118 -7.79 16.49 1.07
N PRO A 119 -7.81 16.65 -0.24
CA PRO A 119 -8.97 16.69 -1.15
C PRO A 119 -9.63 15.33 -1.40
N PHE A 120 -10.95 15.32 -1.59
CA PHE A 120 -11.70 14.13 -1.94
C PHE A 120 -12.29 14.23 -3.36
N THR A 121 -12.47 13.07 -4.01
CA THR A 121 -13.18 12.93 -5.29
C THR A 121 -14.41 12.03 -5.05
N PRO A 122 -15.55 12.58 -4.59
CA PRO A 122 -16.67 11.79 -4.09
C PRO A 122 -17.32 10.86 -5.12
N SER A 123 -17.15 11.17 -6.40
CA SER A 123 -17.68 10.36 -7.50
C SER A 123 -16.61 10.17 -8.57
N ILE A 124 -16.16 8.93 -8.71
CA ILE A 124 -15.19 8.55 -9.73
C ILE A 124 -15.92 7.72 -10.79
N PRO A 125 -15.97 8.19 -12.04
CA PRO A 125 -16.58 7.45 -13.15
C PRO A 125 -15.88 6.11 -13.36
N LYS A 126 -16.61 5.10 -13.82
CA LYS A 126 -15.99 3.83 -14.24
C LYS A 126 -15.28 3.96 -15.58
N ASP A 127 -15.75 4.84 -16.43
CA ASP A 127 -15.21 5.12 -17.74
C ASP A 127 -13.86 5.83 -17.65
N LEU A 128 -12.82 5.29 -18.30
CA LEU A 128 -11.47 5.84 -18.26
C LEU A 128 -11.35 7.18 -18.98
N MET A 129 -12.17 7.43 -20.01
CA MET A 129 -12.18 8.72 -20.72
C MET A 129 -12.78 9.82 -19.83
N GLU A 130 -13.79 9.49 -19.03
CA GLU A 130 -14.33 10.41 -18.04
C GLU A 130 -13.35 10.63 -16.87
N GLN A 131 -12.65 9.56 -16.41
CA GLN A 131 -11.57 9.71 -15.42
C GLN A 131 -10.47 10.65 -15.89
N SER A 132 -10.13 10.61 -17.19
CA SER A 132 -9.08 11.47 -17.75
C SER A 132 -9.36 12.97 -17.65
N LYS A 133 -10.63 13.36 -17.45
CA LYS A 133 -11.08 14.75 -17.31
C LYS A 133 -11.01 15.26 -15.87
N LEU A 134 -10.81 14.37 -14.90
CA LEU A 134 -10.71 14.75 -13.49
C LEU A 134 -9.32 15.34 -13.18
N PRO A 135 -9.21 16.25 -12.20
CA PRO A 135 -7.93 16.82 -11.81
C PRO A 135 -7.05 15.81 -11.03
N ALA A 136 -7.67 14.88 -10.30
CA ALA A 136 -7.02 13.84 -9.52
C ALA A 136 -8.03 12.73 -9.18
N LEU A 137 -7.53 11.53 -8.87
CA LEU A 137 -8.33 10.39 -8.43
C LEU A 137 -8.07 10.14 -6.94
N ASN A 138 -8.43 11.14 -6.10
CA ASN A 138 -8.27 11.08 -4.65
C ASN A 138 -9.24 10.07 -4.03
N PHE A 139 -9.11 9.81 -2.71
CA PHE A 139 -10.15 9.08 -1.97
C PHE A 139 -11.51 9.73 -2.13
N ALA A 140 -12.58 8.93 -2.12
CA ALA A 140 -13.93 9.45 -2.24
C ALA A 140 -14.47 10.05 -0.92
N SER A 141 -13.87 9.67 0.22
CA SER A 141 -14.34 10.08 1.53
C SER A 141 -13.27 9.88 2.62
N VAL A 142 -13.49 10.52 3.78
CA VAL A 142 -12.66 10.35 4.99
C VAL A 142 -12.56 8.88 5.40
N ILE A 143 -13.69 8.16 5.41
CA ILE A 143 -13.67 6.75 5.86
C ILE A 143 -12.91 5.83 4.91
N GLU A 144 -12.88 6.13 3.62
CA GLU A 144 -12.06 5.42 2.64
C GLU A 144 -10.58 5.70 2.87
N ALA A 145 -10.21 6.97 3.06
CA ALA A 145 -8.84 7.35 3.38
C ALA A 145 -8.35 6.69 4.69
N LEU A 146 -9.19 6.65 5.71
CA LEU A 146 -8.89 5.93 6.96
C LEU A 146 -8.82 4.42 6.74
N GLY A 147 -9.68 3.84 5.90
CA GLY A 147 -9.60 2.44 5.52
C GLY A 147 -8.25 2.09 4.90
N GLU A 148 -7.78 2.91 3.97
CA GLU A 148 -6.47 2.78 3.35
C GLU A 148 -5.32 2.90 4.39
N ALA A 149 -5.38 3.92 5.25
CA ALA A 149 -4.36 4.18 6.27
C ALA A 149 -4.23 3.06 7.30
N PHE A 150 -5.33 2.38 7.60
CA PHE A 150 -5.39 1.28 8.58
C PHE A 150 -5.60 -0.10 7.94
N HIS A 151 -5.42 -0.23 6.63
CA HIS A 151 -5.53 -1.46 5.83
C HIS A 151 -6.88 -2.17 6.00
N ALA A 152 -7.92 -1.44 6.33
CA ALA A 152 -9.22 -1.93 6.76
C ALA A 152 -10.33 -1.58 5.78
N SER A 153 -11.31 -2.46 5.64
CA SER A 153 -12.51 -2.09 4.89
C SER A 153 -13.26 -0.94 5.58
N PRO A 154 -13.84 0.00 4.83
CA PRO A 154 -14.72 1.02 5.39
C PRO A 154 -15.87 0.43 6.23
N ASP A 155 -16.34 -0.76 5.87
CA ASP A 155 -17.39 -1.47 6.62
C ASP A 155 -16.89 -1.99 7.96
N LEU A 156 -15.64 -2.44 8.05
CA LEU A 156 -15.04 -2.80 9.33
C LEU A 156 -14.95 -1.56 10.24
N LEU A 157 -14.47 -0.44 9.72
CA LEU A 157 -14.37 0.80 10.50
C LEU A 157 -15.74 1.24 11.03
N ARG A 158 -16.80 1.14 10.22
CA ARG A 158 -18.18 1.41 10.69
C ARG A 158 -18.62 0.43 11.78
N ARG A 159 -18.33 -0.86 11.63
CA ARG A 159 -18.70 -1.86 12.67
C ARG A 159 -17.96 -1.66 13.97
N LEU A 160 -16.69 -1.27 13.93
CA LEU A 160 -15.90 -0.96 15.12
C LEU A 160 -16.37 0.34 15.80
N ASN A 161 -17.00 1.24 15.05
CA ASN A 161 -17.38 2.58 15.47
C ASN A 161 -18.82 2.93 15.06
N PRO A 162 -19.84 2.23 15.62
CA PRO A 162 -21.21 2.32 15.09
C PRO A 162 -21.86 3.70 15.23
N ASN A 163 -21.34 4.56 16.12
CA ASN A 163 -21.87 5.91 16.36
C ASN A 163 -20.97 7.02 15.79
N ALA A 164 -19.86 6.65 15.13
CA ALA A 164 -18.92 7.62 14.58
C ALA A 164 -19.47 8.29 13.31
N ARG A 165 -19.19 9.57 13.17
CA ARG A 165 -19.49 10.36 11.99
C ARG A 165 -18.28 10.51 11.06
N PHE A 166 -17.11 10.07 11.53
CA PHE A 166 -15.82 10.17 10.82
C PHE A 166 -15.47 11.61 10.45
N VAL A 167 -15.52 12.50 11.45
CA VAL A 167 -15.17 13.92 11.31
C VAL A 167 -13.94 14.28 12.14
N GLU A 168 -13.33 15.43 11.86
CA GLU A 168 -12.18 15.97 12.60
C GLU A 168 -12.44 15.99 14.11
N GLY A 169 -11.43 15.61 14.90
CA GLY A 169 -11.45 15.59 16.36
C GLY A 169 -12.17 14.39 16.96
N GLU A 170 -12.85 13.57 16.17
CA GLU A 170 -13.52 12.38 16.66
C GLU A 170 -12.50 11.25 16.89
N THR A 171 -12.62 10.55 18.04
CA THR A 171 -11.76 9.40 18.34
C THR A 171 -12.49 8.10 18.00
N ILE A 172 -11.86 7.27 17.17
CA ILE A 172 -12.39 6.00 16.67
C ILE A 172 -11.44 4.85 17.04
N GLN A 173 -11.95 3.62 17.03
CA GLN A 173 -11.15 2.40 17.12
C GLN A 173 -10.73 1.94 15.73
N VAL A 174 -9.43 1.65 15.55
CA VAL A 174 -8.86 1.23 14.27
C VAL A 174 -7.95 0.02 14.45
N PRO A 175 -7.73 -0.80 13.42
CA PRO A 175 -6.70 -1.84 13.44
C PRO A 175 -5.31 -1.25 13.71
N ASN A 176 -4.58 -1.86 14.63
CA ASN A 176 -3.21 -1.47 14.93
C ASN A 176 -2.23 -2.08 13.91
N VAL A 177 -2.18 -1.54 12.71
CA VAL A 177 -1.26 -1.97 11.65
C VAL A 177 0.12 -1.30 11.74
N ALA A 178 0.30 -0.34 12.66
CA ALA A 178 1.58 0.31 12.91
C ALA A 178 2.64 -0.72 13.37
N GLY A 179 3.83 -0.68 12.80
CA GLY A 179 4.93 -1.60 13.09
C GLY A 179 5.11 -2.75 12.11
N GLY A 180 4.23 -2.92 11.12
CA GLY A 180 4.49 -3.76 9.95
C GLY A 180 5.63 -3.16 9.14
N GLY A 181 6.84 -3.60 9.46
CA GLY A 181 8.11 -3.40 8.79
C GLY A 181 8.25 -2.23 7.81
N THR A 182 8.33 -0.99 8.28
CA THR A 182 8.91 0.07 7.47
C THR A 182 10.40 -0.22 7.29
N VAL A 183 10.75 -0.79 6.16
CA VAL A 183 12.15 -1.01 5.80
C VAL A 183 12.71 0.30 5.31
N ALA A 184 13.59 0.93 6.09
CA ALA A 184 14.20 2.21 5.75
C ALA A 184 15.10 2.12 4.49
N THR A 185 15.59 0.92 4.18
CA THR A 185 16.40 0.63 2.98
C THR A 185 16.07 -0.77 2.49
N PRO A 186 15.84 -0.98 1.18
CA PRO A 186 15.63 -2.31 0.65
C PRO A 186 16.78 -3.25 1.08
N PRO A 187 16.48 -4.44 1.62
CA PRO A 187 17.53 -5.40 1.94
C PRO A 187 18.37 -5.70 0.69
N SER A 188 19.65 -6.06 0.87
CA SER A 188 20.47 -6.55 -0.24
C SER A 188 19.92 -7.89 -0.72
N ASP A 189 20.03 -8.14 -2.03
CA ASP A 189 19.75 -9.44 -2.66
C ASP A 189 18.32 -9.96 -2.46
N THR A 190 17.34 -9.06 -2.40
CA THR A 190 15.91 -9.44 -2.42
C THR A 190 15.51 -9.99 -3.79
N ARG A 191 14.56 -10.93 -3.80
CA ARG A 191 13.84 -11.38 -4.99
C ARG A 191 12.35 -11.41 -4.72
N VAL A 192 11.56 -11.08 -5.73
CA VAL A 192 10.09 -11.16 -5.70
C VAL A 192 9.66 -12.40 -6.47
N VAL A 193 8.72 -13.16 -5.92
CA VAL A 193 8.06 -14.27 -6.59
C VAL A 193 6.57 -13.99 -6.62
N ILE A 194 5.96 -14.05 -7.82
CA ILE A 194 4.52 -13.94 -8.01
C ILE A 194 4.03 -15.30 -8.47
N SER A 195 3.26 -15.99 -7.64
CA SER A 195 2.61 -17.25 -7.98
C SER A 195 1.19 -17.01 -8.47
N LYS A 196 0.90 -17.44 -9.70
CA LYS A 196 -0.43 -17.35 -10.29
C LYS A 196 -1.40 -18.30 -9.59
N GLU A 197 -0.99 -19.54 -9.38
CA GLU A 197 -1.82 -20.59 -8.75
C GLU A 197 -2.18 -20.21 -7.31
N ALA A 198 -1.17 -19.81 -6.53
CA ALA A 198 -1.40 -19.38 -5.16
C ALA A 198 -2.04 -17.99 -5.05
N SER A 199 -2.04 -17.17 -6.12
CA SER A 199 -2.48 -15.78 -6.16
C SER A 199 -1.80 -14.93 -5.08
N VAL A 200 -0.46 -15.01 -5.00
CA VAL A 200 0.35 -14.31 -3.99
C VAL A 200 1.61 -13.70 -4.56
N ALA A 201 2.08 -12.63 -3.91
CA ALA A 201 3.43 -12.09 -4.03
C ALA A 201 4.21 -12.41 -2.78
N ILE A 202 5.43 -12.93 -2.94
CA ILE A 202 6.35 -13.26 -1.85
C ILE A 202 7.68 -12.57 -2.11
N VAL A 203 8.23 -11.93 -1.07
CA VAL A 203 9.60 -11.39 -1.13
C VAL A 203 10.50 -12.20 -0.21
N TYR A 204 11.59 -12.66 -0.79
CA TYR A 204 12.66 -13.31 -0.06
C TYR A 204 13.85 -12.36 0.10
N ASP A 205 14.50 -12.37 1.24
CA ASP A 205 15.80 -11.73 1.42
C ASP A 205 16.95 -12.59 0.85
N GLY A 206 18.18 -12.08 0.89
CA GLY A 206 19.36 -12.78 0.38
C GLY A 206 19.68 -14.09 1.10
N THR A 207 19.06 -14.38 2.25
CA THR A 207 19.19 -15.66 2.97
C THR A 207 18.11 -16.68 2.58
N GLY A 208 17.14 -16.27 1.76
CA GLY A 208 15.98 -17.07 1.40
C GLY A 208 14.83 -17.03 2.41
N LYS A 209 14.90 -16.14 3.40
CA LYS A 209 13.82 -15.93 4.36
C LYS A 209 12.71 -15.10 3.74
N VAL A 210 11.44 -15.51 3.95
CA VAL A 210 10.28 -14.70 3.59
C VAL A 210 10.21 -13.47 4.49
N ILE A 211 10.24 -12.29 3.88
CA ILE A 211 10.16 -10.99 4.55
C ILE A 211 8.89 -10.21 4.20
N PHE A 212 8.15 -10.67 3.18
CA PHE A 212 6.86 -10.11 2.80
C PHE A 212 6.03 -11.18 2.07
N HIS A 213 4.73 -11.17 2.32
CA HIS A 213 3.72 -11.97 1.64
C HIS A 213 2.44 -11.13 1.51
N ALA A 214 1.83 -11.13 0.33
CA ALA A 214 0.53 -10.48 0.11
C ALA A 214 -0.27 -11.21 -0.97
N PRO A 215 -1.61 -11.18 -0.90
CA PRO A 215 -2.44 -11.66 -1.99
C PRO A 215 -2.29 -10.75 -3.20
N VAL A 216 -2.44 -11.34 -4.39
CA VAL A 216 -2.44 -10.60 -5.66
C VAL A 216 -3.61 -11.01 -6.54
N THR A 217 -3.98 -10.10 -7.42
CA THR A 217 -4.76 -10.39 -8.62
C THR A 217 -3.82 -10.31 -9.81
N SER A 218 -3.72 -11.36 -10.59
CA SER A 218 -2.85 -11.42 -11.77
C SER A 218 -3.62 -11.94 -12.98
N GLY A 219 -2.97 -11.99 -14.13
CA GLY A 219 -3.50 -12.30 -15.45
C GLY A 219 -4.67 -13.29 -15.52
N SER A 220 -5.49 -13.09 -16.55
CA SER A 220 -6.63 -13.96 -16.91
C SER A 220 -6.20 -15.10 -17.84
N GLU A 221 -7.15 -15.91 -18.31
CA GLU A 221 -6.92 -16.88 -19.39
C GLU A 221 -6.61 -16.16 -20.73
N ARG A 222 -7.21 -15.00 -20.95
CA ARG A 222 -7.05 -14.21 -22.16
C ARG A 222 -5.78 -13.37 -22.15
N ASP A 223 -5.45 -12.79 -21.00
CA ASP A 223 -4.23 -12.02 -20.77
C ASP A 223 -3.42 -12.70 -19.66
N PRO A 224 -2.72 -13.79 -19.98
CA PRO A 224 -2.03 -14.59 -18.96
C PRO A 224 -0.86 -13.83 -18.33
N LEU A 225 -0.58 -14.14 -17.06
CA LEU A 225 0.65 -13.72 -16.41
C LEU A 225 1.84 -14.21 -17.24
N PRO A 226 2.78 -13.35 -17.67
CA PRO A 226 3.93 -13.75 -18.48
C PRO A 226 4.96 -14.49 -17.63
N ILE A 227 4.84 -15.81 -17.56
CA ILE A 227 5.73 -16.69 -16.78
C ILE A 227 7.18 -16.48 -17.21
N GLY A 228 8.07 -16.31 -16.23
CA GLY A 228 9.50 -16.08 -16.49
C GLY A 228 10.16 -15.24 -15.39
N THR A 229 11.40 -14.85 -15.65
CA THR A 229 12.19 -14.01 -14.75
C THR A 229 12.41 -12.65 -15.39
N TRP A 230 11.99 -11.63 -14.69
CA TRP A 230 12.08 -10.23 -15.04
C TRP A 230 12.94 -9.49 -14.01
N ALA A 231 13.18 -8.21 -14.23
CA ALA A 231 13.87 -7.35 -13.26
C ALA A 231 13.09 -6.04 -13.07
N VAL A 232 13.07 -5.50 -11.88
CA VAL A 232 12.55 -4.15 -11.63
C VAL A 232 13.37 -3.15 -12.42
N THR A 233 12.72 -2.30 -13.19
CA THR A 233 13.36 -1.23 -13.97
C THR A 233 13.20 0.13 -13.30
N ALA A 234 12.03 0.38 -12.68
CA ALA A 234 11.74 1.59 -11.95
C ALA A 234 10.67 1.36 -10.86
N VAL A 235 10.64 2.25 -9.87
CA VAL A 235 9.55 2.37 -8.90
C VAL A 235 9.02 3.79 -8.98
N ILE A 236 7.74 3.94 -9.32
CA ILE A 236 7.09 5.22 -9.55
C ILE A 236 6.00 5.38 -8.50
N LYS A 237 6.10 6.45 -7.69
CA LYS A 237 5.08 6.83 -6.70
C LYS A 237 4.07 7.78 -7.34
N ASN A 238 2.81 7.63 -6.96
CA ASN A 238 1.69 8.40 -7.50
C ASN A 238 1.71 8.47 -9.05
N PRO A 239 1.72 7.30 -9.73
CA PRO A 239 1.82 7.26 -11.17
C PRO A 239 0.55 7.81 -11.81
N THR A 240 0.71 8.49 -12.96
CA THR A 240 -0.39 8.67 -13.90
C THR A 240 -0.50 7.41 -14.74
N PHE A 241 -1.71 7.02 -15.12
CA PHE A 241 -1.91 5.88 -16.00
C PHE A 241 -2.03 6.35 -17.46
N ASN A 242 -1.08 5.93 -18.31
CA ASN A 242 -1.12 6.20 -19.74
C ASN A 242 -1.98 5.13 -20.42
N TYR A 243 -3.28 5.39 -20.50
CA TYR A 243 -4.24 4.48 -21.12
C TYR A 243 -4.04 4.43 -22.64
N ASN A 244 -3.85 3.21 -23.15
CA ASN A 244 -3.87 2.93 -24.59
C ASN A 244 -4.91 1.81 -24.84
N PRO A 245 -6.08 2.12 -25.44
CA PRO A 245 -7.13 1.14 -25.67
C PRO A 245 -6.71 -0.03 -26.53
N GLU A 246 -5.71 0.13 -27.38
CA GLU A 246 -5.17 -0.95 -28.24
C GLU A 246 -4.57 -2.13 -27.44
N LEU A 247 -4.22 -1.88 -26.17
CA LEU A 247 -3.67 -2.89 -25.25
C LEU A 247 -4.74 -3.67 -24.48
N PHE A 248 -6.03 -3.32 -24.64
CA PHE A 248 -7.14 -3.90 -23.90
C PHE A 248 -8.19 -4.43 -24.85
N TRP A 249 -8.41 -5.70 -24.84
CA TRP A 249 -9.35 -6.37 -25.75
C TRP A 249 -10.83 -6.03 -25.49
N ASP A 250 -11.14 -5.57 -24.28
CA ASP A 250 -12.46 -5.14 -23.81
C ASP A 250 -12.60 -3.62 -23.75
N ALA A 251 -11.64 -2.89 -24.33
CA ALA A 251 -11.74 -1.44 -24.44
C ALA A 251 -12.95 -1.04 -25.29
N ASP A 252 -13.64 0.02 -24.88
CA ASP A 252 -14.70 0.61 -25.70
C ASP A 252 -14.07 1.12 -27.02
N PRO A 253 -14.64 0.76 -28.19
CA PRO A 253 -14.12 1.18 -29.49
C PRO A 253 -14.09 2.72 -29.70
N SER A 254 -14.84 3.47 -28.91
CA SER A 254 -14.85 4.93 -28.95
C SER A 254 -13.72 5.57 -28.14
N HIS A 255 -12.99 4.77 -27.34
CA HIS A 255 -11.89 5.27 -26.51
C HIS A 255 -10.68 5.67 -27.34
N ALA A 256 -10.00 6.72 -26.90
CA ALA A 256 -8.72 7.18 -27.43
C ALA A 256 -7.63 7.02 -26.35
N LYS A 257 -6.36 7.12 -26.77
CA LYS A 257 -5.24 7.21 -25.85
C LYS A 257 -5.44 8.41 -24.91
N ALA A 258 -5.32 8.18 -23.62
CA ALA A 258 -5.55 9.20 -22.61
C ALA A 258 -4.59 9.07 -21.44
N LYS A 259 -4.34 10.21 -20.77
CA LYS A 259 -3.58 10.24 -19.52
C LYS A 259 -4.55 10.34 -18.35
N ILE A 260 -4.66 9.27 -17.59
CA ILE A 260 -5.51 9.23 -16.39
C ILE A 260 -4.72 9.82 -15.22
N PRO A 261 -5.29 10.76 -14.46
CA PRO A 261 -4.61 11.41 -13.34
C PRO A 261 -4.19 10.43 -12.25
N ALA A 262 -3.17 10.82 -11.49
CA ALA A 262 -2.72 10.08 -10.31
C ALA A 262 -3.74 10.15 -9.17
N GLY A 263 -3.65 9.20 -8.28
CA GLY A 263 -4.40 9.14 -7.03
C GLY A 263 -4.66 7.71 -6.57
N PRO A 264 -5.03 7.52 -5.29
CA PRO A 264 -5.28 6.20 -4.72
C PRO A 264 -6.41 5.45 -5.45
N ASN A 265 -7.37 6.19 -6.01
CA ASN A 265 -8.46 5.66 -6.81
C ASN A 265 -8.16 5.63 -8.33
N GLY A 266 -6.88 5.82 -8.71
CA GLY A 266 -6.44 5.60 -10.08
C GLY A 266 -6.37 4.12 -10.44
N PRO A 267 -6.42 3.78 -11.76
CA PRO A 267 -6.39 2.39 -12.23
C PRO A 267 -5.19 1.59 -11.74
N VAL A 268 -4.09 2.26 -11.43
CA VAL A 268 -2.82 1.66 -10.97
C VAL A 268 -2.46 2.04 -9.53
N GLY A 269 -3.38 2.67 -8.80
CA GLY A 269 -3.19 3.08 -7.41
C GLY A 269 -2.04 4.05 -7.20
N ILE A 270 -1.41 3.98 -6.02
CA ILE A 270 -0.38 4.93 -5.58
C ILE A 270 1.05 4.54 -5.94
N VAL A 271 1.27 3.32 -6.46
CA VAL A 271 2.59 2.81 -6.82
C VAL A 271 2.51 1.99 -8.09
N TRP A 272 3.49 2.19 -8.97
CA TRP A 272 3.81 1.35 -10.11
C TRP A 272 5.27 0.87 -9.99
N ILE A 273 5.45 -0.44 -9.92
CA ILE A 273 6.75 -1.10 -9.99
C ILE A 273 6.89 -1.62 -11.42
N ASP A 274 7.68 -0.93 -12.20
CA ASP A 274 7.96 -1.27 -13.60
C ASP A 274 8.94 -2.44 -13.67
N ILE A 275 8.73 -3.35 -14.62
CA ILE A 275 9.58 -4.52 -14.82
C ILE A 275 10.11 -4.58 -16.26
N SER A 276 11.13 -5.38 -16.49
CA SER A 276 11.76 -5.53 -17.82
C SER A 276 10.88 -6.21 -18.89
N LYS A 277 9.68 -6.69 -18.51
CA LYS A 277 8.65 -7.13 -19.44
C LYS A 277 7.83 -5.94 -19.90
N GLU A 278 7.90 -5.60 -21.19
CA GLU A 278 7.16 -4.49 -21.76
C GLU A 278 5.65 -4.61 -21.52
N HIS A 279 5.01 -3.52 -21.15
CA HIS A 279 3.58 -3.38 -20.81
C HIS A 279 3.12 -4.12 -19.55
N TYR A 280 4.03 -4.66 -18.74
CA TYR A 280 3.69 -5.33 -17.49
C TYR A 280 4.32 -4.62 -16.29
N GLY A 281 3.60 -4.66 -15.18
CA GLY A 281 4.06 -4.09 -13.92
C GLY A 281 3.35 -4.69 -12.72
N VAL A 282 3.81 -4.29 -11.55
CA VAL A 282 3.19 -4.61 -10.26
C VAL A 282 2.71 -3.30 -9.64
N HIS A 283 1.44 -3.21 -9.27
CA HIS A 283 0.86 -1.92 -8.89
C HIS A 283 -0.29 -2.04 -7.87
N GLY A 284 -0.68 -0.90 -7.29
CA GLY A 284 -1.82 -0.78 -6.40
C GLY A 284 -3.19 -0.84 -7.11
N THR A 285 -4.27 -0.70 -6.37
CA THR A 285 -5.64 -0.73 -6.88
C THR A 285 -6.58 0.14 -6.07
N PRO A 286 -7.62 0.73 -6.70
CA PRO A 286 -8.71 1.38 -5.99
C PRO A 286 -9.71 0.38 -5.35
N GLU A 287 -9.57 -0.91 -5.61
CA GLU A 287 -10.52 -1.95 -5.18
C GLU A 287 -9.82 -3.02 -4.31
N PRO A 288 -9.34 -2.66 -3.08
CA PRO A 288 -8.57 -3.58 -2.24
C PRO A 288 -9.33 -4.87 -1.89
N GLY A 289 -10.64 -4.79 -1.65
CA GLY A 289 -11.47 -5.95 -1.33
C GLY A 289 -11.61 -6.98 -2.46
N ARG A 290 -11.14 -6.68 -3.69
CA ARG A 290 -11.19 -7.61 -4.83
C ARG A 290 -9.88 -8.35 -5.09
N ILE A 291 -8.80 -7.97 -4.40
CA ILE A 291 -7.49 -8.58 -4.56
C ILE A 291 -7.54 -10.06 -4.14
N GLY A 292 -7.00 -10.93 -4.99
CA GLY A 292 -6.99 -12.39 -4.79
C GLY A 292 -8.28 -13.12 -5.17
N TYR A 293 -9.31 -12.39 -5.66
CA TYR A 293 -10.63 -12.96 -6.02
C TYR A 293 -11.02 -12.70 -7.48
N THR A 294 -10.25 -11.93 -8.21
CA THR A 294 -10.49 -11.56 -9.61
C THR A 294 -9.27 -11.80 -10.47
N SER A 295 -9.38 -11.60 -11.78
CA SER A 295 -8.27 -11.61 -12.73
C SER A 295 -8.00 -10.21 -13.27
N SER A 296 -6.84 -10.02 -13.92
CA SER A 296 -6.41 -8.77 -14.54
C SER A 296 -6.13 -8.94 -16.04
N HIS A 297 -5.79 -7.84 -16.72
CA HIS A 297 -5.26 -7.82 -18.08
C HIS A 297 -3.74 -8.08 -18.13
N GLY A 298 -3.24 -8.97 -17.26
CA GLY A 298 -1.85 -9.39 -17.25
C GLY A 298 -1.00 -8.79 -16.14
N CYS A 299 -1.19 -7.54 -15.76
CA CYS A 299 -0.46 -6.90 -14.65
C CYS A 299 -0.80 -7.52 -13.30
N VAL A 300 0.11 -7.38 -12.34
CA VAL A 300 -0.07 -7.85 -10.97
C VAL A 300 -0.60 -6.70 -10.10
N ARG A 301 -1.79 -6.90 -9.53
CA ARG A 301 -2.44 -5.93 -8.65
C ARG A 301 -2.32 -6.35 -7.19
N LEU A 302 -1.98 -5.39 -6.33
CA LEU A 302 -2.02 -5.50 -4.86
C LEU A 302 -2.94 -4.42 -4.30
N THR A 303 -3.24 -4.48 -3.00
CA THR A 303 -3.75 -3.30 -2.31
C THR A 303 -2.71 -2.18 -2.40
N ASN A 304 -3.14 -0.92 -2.26
CA ASN A 304 -2.19 0.20 -2.34
C ASN A 304 -1.12 0.12 -1.25
N TRP A 305 -1.50 -0.23 -0.01
CA TRP A 305 -0.54 -0.38 1.10
C TRP A 305 0.45 -1.54 0.88
N ASP A 306 0.01 -2.67 0.31
CA ASP A 306 0.90 -3.79 0.01
C ASP A 306 1.84 -3.45 -1.17
N ALA A 307 1.33 -2.73 -2.18
CA ALA A 307 2.16 -2.23 -3.28
C ALA A 307 3.23 -1.24 -2.77
N ALA A 308 2.86 -0.36 -1.82
CA ALA A 308 3.80 0.56 -1.20
C ALA A 308 4.85 -0.17 -0.35
N ARG A 309 4.44 -1.20 0.42
CA ARG A 309 5.37 -2.07 1.17
C ARG A 309 6.32 -2.82 0.24
N LEU A 310 5.79 -3.43 -0.82
CA LEU A 310 6.60 -4.12 -1.83
C LEU A 310 7.60 -3.16 -2.48
N ALA A 311 7.15 -1.96 -2.86
CA ALA A 311 8.01 -0.92 -3.44
C ALA A 311 9.17 -0.50 -2.53
N ALA A 312 8.98 -0.54 -1.21
CA ALA A 312 10.03 -0.27 -0.23
C ALA A 312 11.06 -1.41 -0.11
N LEU A 313 10.71 -2.61 -0.56
CA LEU A 313 11.57 -3.81 -0.50
C LEU A 313 12.37 -4.06 -1.78
N VAL A 314 12.10 -3.34 -2.86
CA VAL A 314 12.71 -3.55 -4.17
C VAL A 314 13.46 -2.31 -4.66
N LYS A 315 14.40 -2.54 -5.57
CA LYS A 315 15.16 -1.49 -6.27
C LYS A 315 15.39 -1.91 -7.72
N LYS A 316 15.85 -0.99 -8.55
CA LYS A 316 16.25 -1.32 -9.93
C LYS A 316 17.22 -2.50 -9.94
N GLY A 317 16.92 -3.50 -10.76
CA GLY A 317 17.67 -4.75 -10.88
C GLY A 317 17.18 -5.88 -9.95
N THR A 318 16.25 -5.63 -8.99
CA THR A 318 15.66 -6.70 -8.18
C THR A 318 14.97 -7.73 -9.08
N PRO A 319 15.33 -9.05 -8.96
CA PRO A 319 14.66 -10.10 -9.72
C PRO A 319 13.19 -10.25 -9.36
N VAL A 320 12.34 -10.40 -10.38
CA VAL A 320 10.91 -10.67 -10.26
C VAL A 320 10.60 -11.93 -11.05
N VAL A 321 10.23 -12.98 -10.36
CA VAL A 321 9.90 -14.28 -10.95
C VAL A 321 8.39 -14.43 -10.99
N PHE A 322 7.84 -14.66 -12.19
CA PHE A 322 6.44 -15.01 -12.37
C PHE A 322 6.35 -16.52 -12.64
N GLU A 323 5.61 -17.23 -11.81
CA GLU A 323 5.42 -18.67 -11.88
C GLU A 323 3.93 -19.05 -11.87
N GLN A 324 3.65 -20.32 -12.22
CA GLN A 324 2.27 -20.84 -12.20
C GLN A 324 1.68 -20.83 -10.80
#